data_9113f345bb3d4c0fd67a83cec4af15fe
#
_entry.id   9113f345bb3d4c0fd67a83cec4af15fe
#
_cell.length_a   1.000
_cell.length_b   1.000
_cell.length_c   1.000
_cell.angle_alpha   90.00
_cell.angle_beta   90.00
_cell.angle_gamma   90.00
#
_symmetry.space_group_name_H-M   'P 1'
#
loop_
_entity.id
_entity.type
_entity.pdbx_description
1 polymer ?
#
loop_
_entity_poly.entity_id
_entity_poly.type
_entity_poly.pdbx_seq_one_letter_code
_entity_poly.pdbx_strand_id
1 'polypeptide(L)'
;MKKISIAVDGPSAAGKSSIAKIVAKRLDYIYIDTGAMYRCVGYYCLENNIDLKDEQAVSQALKQTKIEMDSNNHIFLNGQDVSQVIRQDQVSMSASVVSSYQAVRTFLVEQQLREVHIKVRD
;
A
#
# COMPACT_ATOMS: atom_id res chain seq x y z
N MET A 1 3.48 10.17 23.17
CA MET A 1 4.00 10.70 21.90
C MET A 1 3.08 10.28 20.76
N LYS A 2 2.72 11.21 19.93
CA LYS A 2 1.86 10.90 18.78
C LYS A 2 2.65 10.28 17.66
N LYS A 3 2.13 9.22 17.09
CA LYS A 3 2.72 8.58 15.91
C LYS A 3 2.18 9.25 14.65
N ILE A 4 3.07 9.56 13.75
CA ILE A 4 2.73 10.17 12.47
C ILE A 4 3.14 9.22 11.35
N SER A 5 2.26 9.06 10.37
CA SER A 5 2.59 8.26 9.19
C SER A 5 3.36 9.10 8.20
N ILE A 6 4.41 8.52 7.64
CA ILE A 6 5.21 9.16 6.61
C ILE A 6 4.95 8.45 5.29
N ALA A 7 4.47 9.19 4.30
CA ALA A 7 4.28 8.66 2.96
C ALA A 7 5.48 9.06 2.11
N VAL A 8 6.13 8.07 1.52
CA VAL A 8 7.21 8.30 0.56
C VAL A 8 6.70 7.88 -0.80
N ASP A 9 6.59 8.87 -1.67
CA ASP A 9 6.00 8.70 -2.98
C ASP A 9 7.08 8.73 -4.03
N GLY A 10 6.92 7.92 -5.06
CA GLY A 10 7.80 7.94 -6.20
C GLY A 10 8.56 6.64 -6.42
N PRO A 11 8.95 6.43 -7.68
CA PRO A 11 9.65 5.21 -8.05
C PRO A 11 11.00 5.21 -7.37
N SER A 12 11.19 4.29 -6.51
CA SER A 12 12.46 3.70 -6.21
C SER A 12 13.67 4.56 -6.34
N ALA A 13 13.78 5.54 -5.58
CA ALA A 13 15.11 5.84 -5.16
C ALA A 13 15.33 4.90 -3.99
N ALA A 14 15.93 3.75 -4.22
CA ALA A 14 16.13 2.75 -3.18
C ALA A 14 16.80 3.34 -1.95
N GLY A 15 17.71 4.31 -2.13
CA GLY A 15 18.33 5.01 -1.04
C GLY A 15 17.37 5.88 -0.26
N LYS A 16 16.47 6.56 -0.92
CA LYS A 16 15.46 7.39 -0.23
C LYS A 16 14.51 6.54 0.61
N SER A 17 14.09 5.41 0.08
CA SER A 17 13.19 4.50 0.77
C SER A 17 13.84 3.96 2.04
N SER A 18 15.09 3.55 1.96
CA SER A 18 15.83 3.03 3.11
C SER A 18 16.01 4.08 4.20
N ILE A 19 16.35 5.30 3.81
CA ILE A 19 16.53 6.40 4.76
C ILE A 19 15.20 6.75 5.42
N ALA A 20 14.13 6.84 4.65
CA ALA A 20 12.81 7.15 5.19
C ALA A 20 12.35 6.11 6.21
N LYS A 21 12.60 4.83 5.95
CA LYS A 21 12.26 3.76 6.90
C LYS A 21 13.03 3.88 8.20
N ILE A 22 14.32 4.19 8.12
CA ILE A 22 15.15 4.35 9.32
C ILE A 22 14.68 5.54 10.14
N VAL A 23 14.42 6.67 9.49
CA VAL A 23 13.93 7.87 10.17
C VAL A 23 12.58 7.61 10.82
N ALA A 24 11.65 6.99 10.10
CA ALA A 24 10.33 6.70 10.61
C ALA A 24 10.41 5.82 11.86
N LYS A 25 11.27 4.81 11.86
CA LYS A 25 11.44 3.92 12.99
C LYS A 25 12.00 4.64 14.21
N ARG A 26 12.99 5.51 14.01
CA ARG A 26 13.62 6.27 15.10
C ARG A 26 12.67 7.26 15.75
N LEU A 27 11.75 7.84 14.95
CA LEU A 27 10.81 8.83 15.43
C LEU A 27 9.47 8.22 15.86
N ASP A 28 9.39 6.90 15.86
CA ASP A 28 8.16 6.18 16.16
C ASP A 28 7.02 6.52 15.19
N TYR A 29 7.39 6.82 13.95
CA TYR A 29 6.43 7.05 12.86
C TYR A 29 6.19 5.75 12.12
N ILE A 30 5.08 5.67 11.40
CA ILE A 30 4.82 4.59 10.48
C ILE A 30 5.21 5.03 9.08
N TYR A 31 6.12 4.27 8.46
CA TYR A 31 6.49 4.47 7.08
C TYR A 31 5.39 3.90 6.17
N ILE A 32 4.84 4.74 5.29
CA ILE A 32 3.83 4.30 4.33
C ILE A 32 4.51 4.03 2.99
N ASP A 33 4.55 2.77 2.60
CA ASP A 33 5.09 2.35 1.31
C ASP A 33 3.98 2.31 0.28
N THR A 34 3.87 3.37 -0.51
CA THR A 34 2.81 3.49 -1.51
C THR A 34 2.92 2.43 -2.59
N GLY A 35 4.15 2.06 -2.98
CA GLY A 35 4.37 0.98 -3.93
C GLY A 35 3.80 -0.34 -3.44
N ALA A 36 4.00 -0.66 -2.16
CA ALA A 36 3.44 -1.86 -1.56
C ALA A 36 1.91 -1.81 -1.55
N MET A 37 1.32 -0.65 -1.35
CA MET A 37 -0.14 -0.51 -1.40
C MET A 37 -0.70 -0.85 -2.79
N TYR A 38 -0.04 -0.37 -3.86
CA TYR A 38 -0.43 -0.74 -5.23
C TYR A 38 -0.29 -2.24 -5.46
N ARG A 39 0.77 -2.85 -4.92
CA ARG A 39 0.96 -4.28 -5.02
C ARG A 39 -0.14 -5.06 -4.30
N CYS A 40 -0.63 -4.55 -3.19
CA CYS A 40 -1.76 -5.19 -2.50
C CYS A 40 -3.00 -5.21 -3.39
N VAL A 41 -3.30 -4.11 -4.07
CA VAL A 41 -4.44 -4.07 -5.00
C VAL A 41 -4.23 -5.07 -6.13
N GLY A 42 -3.04 -5.07 -6.75
CA GLY A 42 -2.72 -6.01 -7.81
C GLY A 42 -2.81 -7.46 -7.35
N TYR A 43 -2.27 -7.75 -6.18
CA TYR A 43 -2.31 -9.09 -5.60
C TYR A 43 -3.75 -9.55 -5.36
N TYR A 44 -4.58 -8.69 -4.80
CA TYR A 44 -5.98 -9.01 -4.59
C TYR A 44 -6.67 -9.39 -5.92
N CYS A 45 -6.41 -8.63 -6.96
CA CYS A 45 -6.98 -8.92 -8.26
C CYS A 45 -6.49 -10.27 -8.81
N LEU A 46 -5.20 -10.57 -8.65
CA LEU A 46 -4.65 -11.84 -9.10
C LEU A 46 -5.27 -13.02 -8.34
N GLU A 47 -5.41 -12.90 -7.03
CA GLU A 47 -5.96 -13.97 -6.20
C GLU A 47 -7.45 -14.22 -6.47
N ASN A 48 -8.17 -13.22 -6.91
CA ASN A 48 -9.61 -13.33 -7.15
C ASN A 48 -9.97 -13.39 -8.63
N ASN A 49 -8.98 -13.63 -9.49
CA ASN A 49 -9.17 -13.76 -10.94
C ASN A 49 -9.88 -12.56 -11.56
N ILE A 50 -9.54 -11.37 -11.08
CA ILE A 50 -10.08 -10.13 -11.61
C ILE A 50 -9.20 -9.68 -12.77
N ASP A 51 -9.80 -9.35 -13.90
CA ASP A 51 -9.09 -8.89 -15.07
C ASP A 51 -8.47 -7.50 -14.79
N LEU A 52 -7.12 -7.46 -14.76
CA LEU A 52 -6.41 -6.22 -14.48
C LEU A 52 -6.66 -5.15 -15.54
N LYS A 53 -7.04 -5.54 -16.75
CA LYS A 53 -7.33 -4.61 -17.85
C LYS A 53 -8.75 -4.06 -17.80
N ASP A 54 -9.60 -4.62 -16.94
CA ASP A 54 -10.96 -4.15 -16.75
C ASP A 54 -10.99 -3.18 -15.58
N GLU A 55 -10.94 -1.90 -15.89
CA GLU A 55 -10.91 -0.84 -14.88
C GLU A 55 -12.12 -0.89 -13.95
N GLN A 56 -13.29 -1.21 -14.48
CA GLN A 56 -14.50 -1.31 -13.65
C GLN A 56 -14.41 -2.47 -12.67
N ALA A 57 -13.93 -3.62 -13.13
CA ALA A 57 -13.77 -4.78 -12.27
C ALA A 57 -12.76 -4.49 -11.14
N VAL A 58 -11.66 -3.83 -11.48
CA VAL A 58 -10.67 -3.42 -10.49
C VAL A 58 -11.28 -2.43 -9.50
N SER A 59 -12.04 -1.45 -9.98
CA SER A 59 -12.70 -0.47 -9.10
C SER A 59 -13.68 -1.13 -8.14
N GLN A 60 -14.43 -2.12 -8.61
CA GLN A 60 -15.33 -2.88 -7.74
C GLN A 60 -14.55 -3.66 -6.69
N ALA A 61 -13.42 -4.23 -7.07
CA ALA A 61 -12.57 -4.98 -6.16
C ALA A 61 -12.05 -4.12 -5.01
N LEU A 62 -11.82 -2.84 -5.23
CA LEU A 62 -11.36 -1.93 -4.19
C LEU A 62 -12.29 -1.88 -2.98
N LYS A 63 -13.57 -2.08 -3.20
CA LYS A 63 -14.56 -2.08 -2.12
C LYS A 63 -14.39 -3.26 -1.17
N GLN A 64 -13.68 -4.28 -1.61
CA GLN A 64 -13.44 -5.49 -0.83
C GLN A 64 -12.03 -5.51 -0.22
N THR A 65 -11.24 -4.46 -0.40
CA THR A 65 -9.86 -4.44 0.08
C THR A 65 -9.71 -3.49 1.24
N LYS A 66 -8.99 -3.96 2.25
CA LYS A 66 -8.59 -3.14 3.39
C LYS A 66 -7.09 -3.35 3.57
N ILE A 67 -6.32 -2.26 3.48
CA ILE A 67 -4.87 -2.30 3.56
C ILE A 67 -4.44 -1.61 4.83
N GLU A 68 -3.62 -2.29 5.62
CA GLU A 68 -3.08 -1.78 6.87
C GLU A 68 -1.58 -1.99 6.93
N MET A 69 -0.89 -1.14 7.65
CA MET A 69 0.55 -1.24 7.86
C MET A 69 0.87 -1.06 9.33
N ASP A 70 1.95 -1.68 9.77
CA ASP A 70 2.41 -1.51 11.15
C ASP A 70 3.77 -0.80 11.19
N SER A 71 4.25 -0.54 12.40
CA SER A 71 5.53 0.16 12.61
C SER A 71 6.75 -0.70 12.27
N ASN A 72 6.55 -2.00 12.04
CA ASN A 72 7.61 -2.93 11.66
C ASN A 72 7.67 -3.18 10.16
N ASN A 73 7.02 -2.31 9.37
CA ASN A 73 6.97 -2.38 7.91
C ASN A 73 6.26 -3.63 7.37
N HIS A 74 5.39 -4.23 8.18
CA HIS A 74 4.50 -5.27 7.68
C HIS A 74 3.29 -4.64 7.02
N ILE A 75 2.82 -5.26 5.94
CA ILE A 75 1.62 -4.80 5.26
C ILE A 75 0.60 -5.93 5.25
N PHE A 76 -0.64 -5.58 5.55
CA PHE A 76 -1.74 -6.52 5.69
C PHE A 76 -2.84 -6.19 4.69
N LEU A 77 -3.32 -7.21 4.03
CA LEU A 77 -4.46 -7.10 3.13
C LEU A 77 -5.59 -7.94 3.71
N ASN A 78 -6.68 -7.27 4.09
CA ASN A 78 -7.84 -7.90 4.72
C ASN A 78 -7.44 -8.76 5.93
N GLY A 79 -6.51 -8.23 6.73
CA GLY A 79 -6.06 -8.90 7.94
C GLY A 79 -4.97 -9.94 7.76
N GLN A 80 -4.56 -10.23 6.53
CA GLN A 80 -3.52 -11.20 6.22
C GLN A 80 -2.20 -10.50 5.91
N ASP A 81 -1.12 -10.93 6.54
CA ASP A 81 0.22 -10.41 6.24
C ASP A 81 0.64 -10.84 4.84
N VAL A 82 0.79 -9.86 3.95
CA VAL A 82 1.17 -10.11 2.57
C VAL A 82 2.55 -9.52 2.25
N SER A 83 3.32 -9.16 3.28
CA SER A 83 4.60 -8.46 3.11
C SER A 83 5.58 -9.19 2.20
N GLN A 84 5.56 -10.51 2.20
CA GLN A 84 6.46 -11.30 1.36
C GLN A 84 5.89 -11.58 -0.02
N VAL A 85 4.62 -11.96 -0.09
CA VAL A 85 4.01 -12.40 -1.35
C VAL A 85 3.89 -11.26 -2.37
N ILE A 86 3.71 -10.03 -1.89
CA ILE A 86 3.61 -8.89 -2.82
C ILE A 86 4.93 -8.51 -3.47
N ARG A 87 6.04 -9.12 -3.07
CA ARG A 87 7.36 -8.87 -3.67
C ARG A 87 7.60 -9.69 -4.94
N GLN A 88 6.74 -10.64 -5.25
CA GLN A 88 6.85 -11.47 -6.44
C GLN A 88 6.70 -10.61 -7.71
N ASP A 89 7.42 -11.01 -8.77
CA ASP A 89 7.44 -10.25 -10.03
C ASP A 89 6.04 -10.07 -10.62
N GLN A 90 5.23 -11.12 -10.60
CA GLN A 90 3.87 -11.05 -11.14
C GLN A 90 3.01 -10.03 -10.39
N VAL A 91 3.23 -9.87 -9.10
CA VAL A 91 2.51 -8.86 -8.30
C VAL A 91 3.00 -7.47 -8.67
N SER A 92 4.31 -7.31 -8.85
CA SER A 92 4.89 -6.04 -9.27
C SER A 92 4.32 -5.60 -10.62
N MET A 93 4.20 -6.53 -11.58
CA MET A 93 3.60 -6.25 -12.88
C MET A 93 2.14 -5.86 -12.76
N SER A 94 1.38 -6.56 -11.91
CA SER A 94 -0.02 -6.23 -11.68
C SER A 94 -0.19 -4.84 -11.08
N ALA A 95 0.71 -4.45 -10.17
CA ALA A 95 0.71 -3.13 -9.58
C ALA A 95 0.89 -2.03 -10.64
N SER A 96 1.77 -2.27 -11.61
CA SER A 96 2.01 -1.33 -12.70
C SER A 96 0.74 -1.08 -13.52
N VAL A 97 -0.05 -2.13 -13.74
CA VAL A 97 -1.30 -1.98 -14.49
C VAL A 97 -2.32 -1.19 -13.68
N VAL A 98 -2.58 -1.59 -12.44
CA VAL A 98 -3.63 -0.94 -11.64
C VAL A 98 -3.28 0.48 -11.24
N SER A 99 -2.00 0.80 -11.14
CA SER A 99 -1.56 2.16 -10.77
C SER A 99 -1.92 3.21 -11.81
N SER A 100 -2.24 2.80 -13.03
CA SER A 100 -2.69 3.72 -14.08
C SER A 100 -4.13 4.18 -13.89
N TYR A 101 -4.90 3.51 -13.03
CA TYR A 101 -6.33 3.82 -12.85
C TYR A 101 -6.53 4.87 -11.77
N GLN A 102 -7.28 5.92 -12.11
CA GLN A 102 -7.56 7.02 -11.17
C GLN A 102 -8.26 6.50 -9.91
N ALA A 103 -9.20 5.58 -10.07
CA ALA A 103 -9.96 5.04 -8.93
C ALA A 103 -9.03 4.35 -7.92
N VAL A 104 -8.01 3.65 -8.40
CA VAL A 104 -7.03 2.99 -7.52
C VAL A 104 -6.21 4.04 -6.78
N ARG A 105 -5.74 5.06 -7.48
CA ARG A 105 -4.96 6.13 -6.85
C ARG A 105 -5.75 6.87 -5.78
N THR A 106 -7.00 7.19 -6.08
CA THR A 106 -7.90 7.84 -5.13
C THR A 106 -8.14 6.96 -3.90
N PHE A 107 -8.41 5.68 -4.12
CA PHE A 107 -8.61 4.73 -3.03
C PHE A 107 -7.39 4.67 -2.11
N LEU A 108 -6.19 4.61 -2.68
CA LEU A 108 -4.97 4.50 -1.87
C LEU A 108 -4.66 5.78 -1.11
N VAL A 109 -4.97 6.94 -1.67
CA VAL A 109 -4.85 8.20 -0.93
C VAL A 109 -5.78 8.19 0.28
N GLU A 110 -7.00 7.73 0.12
CA GLU A 110 -7.95 7.62 1.22
C GLU A 110 -7.45 6.65 2.29
N GLN A 111 -6.84 5.55 1.90
CA GLN A 111 -6.26 4.59 2.84
C GLN A 111 -5.12 5.24 3.63
N GLN A 112 -4.27 6.01 2.98
CA GLN A 112 -3.17 6.72 3.65
C GLN A 112 -3.70 7.72 4.67
N LEU A 113 -4.73 8.49 4.31
CA LEU A 113 -5.35 9.45 5.22
C LEU A 113 -5.97 8.75 6.43
N ARG A 114 -6.56 7.59 6.21
CA ARG A 114 -7.14 6.80 7.29
C ARG A 114 -6.08 6.32 8.27
N GLU A 115 -4.91 5.88 7.76
CA GLU A 115 -3.80 5.48 8.61
C GLU A 115 -3.29 6.64 9.47
N VAL A 116 -3.12 7.81 8.86
CA VAL A 116 -2.70 9.00 9.60
C VAL A 116 -3.70 9.34 10.69
N HIS A 117 -4.99 9.30 10.38
CA HIS A 117 -6.04 9.59 11.34
C HIS A 117 -6.01 8.62 12.52
N ILE A 118 -5.86 7.33 12.27
CA ILE A 118 -5.80 6.32 13.31
C ILE A 118 -4.60 6.55 14.23
N LYS A 119 -3.45 6.87 13.68
CA LYS A 119 -2.22 7.06 14.47
C LYS A 119 -2.25 8.34 15.30
N VAL A 120 -2.92 9.36 14.85
CA VAL A 120 -3.03 10.63 15.59
C VAL A 120 -4.01 10.52 16.74
N ARG A 121 -4.94 9.58 16.70
CA ARG A 121 -5.97 9.43 17.75
C ARG A 121 -5.43 8.89 19.07
N ASP A 122 -4.28 8.28 19.08
CA ASP A 122 -3.70 7.71 20.30
C ASP A 122 -3.03 8.81 21.18
#